data_22046e51013fb7c9e2a7e4de2d38e4d6
#
_entry.id   22046e51013fb7c9e2a7e4de2d38e4d6
#
_cell.length_a   1.000
_cell.length_b   1.000
_cell.length_c   1.000
_cell.angle_alpha   90.00
_cell.angle_beta   90.00
_cell.angle_gamma   90.00
#
_symmetry.space_group_name_H-M   'P 1'
#
loop_
_entity.id
_entity.type
_entity.pdbx_description
1 polymer ?
#
loop_
_entity_poly.entity_id
_entity_poly.type
_entity_poly.pdbx_seq_one_letter_code
_entity_poly.pdbx_strand_id
1 'polypeptide(L)'
;MLITFRATLMLVAIIGSHGSSTPPSDRVLHARYPNGRTMWIREYRAGKESGAHQGWWPDGSKKFLYAYENGVLEGETQEWYASGQIYRVANYRHGQEEGPQRMWDADGTLRASYEVRDGRRYGTIGALGCTPK
;
A
#
# COMPACT_ATOMS: atom_id res chain seq x y z
N MET A 1 74.80 -9.93 -32.60
CA MET A 1 73.39 -9.95 -32.96
C MET A 1 72.59 -9.92 -31.68
N LEU A 2 72.17 -8.74 -31.25
CA LEU A 2 71.42 -8.52 -30.00
C LEU A 2 69.92 -8.47 -30.31
N ILE A 3 69.18 -9.49 -29.80
CA ILE A 3 67.74 -9.54 -29.91
C ILE A 3 67.19 -8.84 -28.67
N THR A 4 66.72 -7.63 -28.82
CA THR A 4 65.98 -6.89 -27.76
C THR A 4 64.56 -7.39 -27.69
N PHE A 5 64.24 -8.13 -26.65
CA PHE A 5 62.87 -8.44 -26.28
C PHE A 5 62.22 -7.18 -25.70
N ARG A 6 61.32 -6.55 -26.46
CA ARG A 6 60.41 -5.55 -25.92
C ARG A 6 59.30 -6.25 -25.19
N ALA A 7 59.32 -6.18 -23.85
CA ALA A 7 58.17 -6.54 -23.04
C ALA A 7 57.05 -5.51 -23.27
N THR A 8 56.01 -5.93 -23.94
CA THR A 8 54.78 -5.15 -24.06
C THR A 8 53.99 -5.31 -22.78
N LEU A 9 54.03 -4.27 -21.94
CA LEU A 9 53.21 -4.21 -20.72
C LEU A 9 51.77 -4.05 -21.15
N MET A 10 51.00 -5.16 -21.08
CA MET A 10 49.54 -5.07 -21.21
C MET A 10 48.97 -4.44 -19.95
N LEU A 11 48.55 -3.20 -20.05
CA LEU A 11 47.76 -2.51 -19.06
C LEU A 11 46.36 -3.13 -19.08
N VAL A 12 46.08 -4.06 -18.15
CA VAL A 12 44.72 -4.55 -17.92
C VAL A 12 43.98 -3.43 -17.21
N ALA A 13 43.20 -2.67 -17.96
CA ALA A 13 42.24 -1.74 -17.41
C ALA A 13 41.14 -2.57 -16.72
N ILE A 14 41.19 -2.64 -15.39
CA ILE A 14 40.08 -3.12 -14.59
C ILE A 14 38.99 -2.06 -14.73
N ILE A 15 38.05 -2.29 -15.65
CA ILE A 15 36.82 -1.52 -15.71
C ILE A 15 36.03 -1.98 -14.49
N GLY A 16 36.20 -1.25 -13.37
CA GLY A 16 35.31 -1.36 -12.24
C GLY A 16 33.91 -1.04 -12.75
N SER A 17 33.06 -2.06 -12.85
CA SER A 17 31.63 -1.86 -13.03
C SER A 17 31.13 -1.13 -11.78
N HIS A 18 31.10 0.19 -11.86
CA HIS A 18 30.30 0.98 -10.95
C HIS A 18 28.86 0.57 -11.24
N GLY A 19 28.33 -0.31 -10.39
CA GLY A 19 26.92 -0.59 -10.38
C GLY A 19 26.21 0.73 -10.21
N SER A 20 25.64 1.22 -11.30
CA SER A 20 24.76 2.37 -11.30
C SER A 20 23.54 1.93 -10.51
N SER A 21 23.54 2.17 -9.20
CA SER A 21 22.34 2.06 -8.39
C SER A 21 21.44 3.22 -8.81
N THR A 22 20.71 3.00 -9.90
CA THR A 22 19.59 3.87 -10.27
C THR A 22 18.70 3.93 -9.04
N PRO A 23 18.41 5.12 -8.49
CA PRO A 23 17.47 5.21 -7.38
C PRO A 23 16.16 4.56 -7.81
N PRO A 24 15.47 3.85 -6.91
CA PRO A 24 14.23 3.19 -7.25
C PRO A 24 13.27 4.24 -7.84
N SER A 25 12.96 4.06 -9.13
CA SER A 25 12.10 4.98 -9.89
C SER A 25 10.67 4.92 -9.39
N ASP A 26 9.99 6.03 -9.55
CA ASP A 26 8.53 6.07 -9.39
C ASP A 26 7.89 5.07 -10.33
N ARG A 27 6.96 4.29 -9.85
CA ARG A 27 6.28 3.26 -10.64
C ARG A 27 4.84 3.04 -10.17
N VAL A 28 4.02 2.66 -11.12
CA VAL A 28 2.66 2.19 -10.90
C VAL A 28 2.62 0.71 -11.26
N LEU A 29 2.24 -0.11 -10.31
CA LEU A 29 2.04 -1.54 -10.50
C LEU A 29 0.55 -1.85 -10.56
N HIS A 30 0.17 -2.79 -11.41
CA HIS A 30 -1.20 -3.27 -11.51
C HIS A 30 -1.24 -4.77 -11.77
N ALA A 31 -2.26 -5.41 -11.22
CA ALA A 31 -2.58 -6.79 -11.49
C ALA A 31 -3.98 -6.90 -12.09
N ARG A 32 -4.21 -8.00 -12.80
CA ARG A 32 -5.51 -8.31 -13.39
C ARG A 32 -5.97 -9.69 -12.96
N TYR A 33 -7.26 -9.85 -12.90
CA TYR A 33 -7.91 -11.15 -12.77
C TYR A 33 -7.80 -11.94 -14.08
N PRO A 34 -8.00 -13.29 -14.06
CA PRO A 34 -8.03 -14.10 -15.28
C PRO A 34 -9.08 -13.65 -16.30
N ASN A 35 -10.16 -12.99 -15.87
CA ASN A 35 -11.18 -12.40 -16.73
C ASN A 35 -10.77 -11.06 -17.39
N GLY A 36 -9.52 -10.62 -17.19
CA GLY A 36 -8.95 -9.40 -17.74
C GLY A 36 -9.26 -8.11 -16.97
N ARG A 37 -10.16 -8.15 -15.98
CA ARG A 37 -10.49 -6.98 -15.15
C ARG A 37 -9.35 -6.65 -14.20
N THR A 38 -9.19 -5.37 -13.89
CA THR A 38 -8.19 -4.90 -12.93
C THR A 38 -8.49 -5.45 -11.54
N MET A 39 -7.47 -6.03 -10.92
CA MET A 39 -7.53 -6.52 -9.55
C MET A 39 -7.10 -5.43 -8.56
N TRP A 40 -5.98 -4.78 -8.84
CA TRP A 40 -5.48 -3.66 -8.04
C TRP A 40 -4.50 -2.78 -8.84
N ILE A 41 -4.37 -1.55 -8.39
CA ILE A 41 -3.36 -0.57 -8.81
C ILE A 41 -2.65 -0.06 -7.56
N ARG A 42 -1.33 0.02 -7.61
CA ARG A 42 -0.48 0.49 -6.51
C ARG A 42 0.58 1.44 -7.03
N GLU A 43 0.74 2.56 -6.37
CA GLU A 43 1.70 3.58 -6.69
C GLU A 43 2.89 3.53 -5.74
N TYR A 44 4.09 3.70 -6.29
CA TYR A 44 5.33 3.74 -5.54
C TYR A 44 6.13 4.96 -5.96
N ARG A 45 6.75 5.61 -4.99
CA ARG A 45 7.68 6.72 -5.20
C ARG A 45 8.96 6.44 -4.45
N ALA A 46 10.09 6.53 -5.15
CA ALA A 46 11.41 6.19 -4.59
C ALA A 46 11.43 4.82 -3.88
N GLY A 47 10.70 3.83 -4.42
CA GLY A 47 10.61 2.46 -3.89
C GLY A 47 9.69 2.27 -2.68
N LYS A 48 9.01 3.32 -2.20
CA LYS A 48 8.04 3.25 -1.10
C LYS A 48 6.61 3.39 -1.63
N GLU A 49 5.65 2.78 -0.94
CA GLU A 49 4.24 3.00 -1.24
C GLU A 49 3.93 4.49 -1.14
N SER A 50 3.21 5.00 -2.13
CA SER A 50 2.83 6.41 -2.24
C SER A 50 1.54 6.56 -3.02
N GLY A 51 0.78 7.62 -2.76
CA GLY A 51 -0.45 7.87 -3.49
C GLY A 51 -1.58 6.90 -3.19
N ALA A 52 -2.47 6.72 -4.14
CA ALA A 52 -3.65 5.88 -4.00
C ALA A 52 -3.36 4.42 -4.36
N HIS A 53 -3.63 3.53 -3.43
CA HIS A 53 -3.69 2.09 -3.69
C HIS A 53 -5.14 1.66 -3.77
N GLN A 54 -5.55 1.11 -4.89
CA GLN A 54 -6.94 0.78 -5.20
C GLN A 54 -7.07 -0.69 -5.58
N GLY A 55 -8.16 -1.30 -5.18
CA GLY A 55 -8.49 -2.67 -5.56
C GLY A 55 -9.96 -2.84 -5.87
N TRP A 56 -10.24 -3.83 -6.70
CA TRP A 56 -11.58 -4.18 -7.18
C TRP A 56 -11.83 -5.68 -7.00
N TRP A 57 -13.08 -6.03 -6.87
CA TRP A 57 -13.54 -7.40 -6.92
C TRP A 57 -13.58 -7.91 -8.37
N PRO A 58 -13.66 -9.24 -8.62
CA PRO A 58 -13.69 -9.79 -9.98
C PRO A 58 -14.83 -9.27 -10.86
N ASP A 59 -15.93 -8.81 -10.26
CA ASP A 59 -17.07 -8.20 -10.95
C ASP A 59 -16.83 -6.72 -11.34
N GLY A 60 -15.74 -6.12 -10.87
CA GLY A 60 -15.36 -4.72 -11.10
C GLY A 60 -15.85 -3.74 -10.04
N SER A 61 -16.59 -4.20 -9.02
CA SER A 61 -16.96 -3.37 -7.88
C SER A 61 -15.74 -3.04 -7.02
N LYS A 62 -15.79 -1.91 -6.31
CA LYS A 62 -14.69 -1.46 -5.44
C LYS A 62 -14.46 -2.44 -4.31
N LYS A 63 -13.19 -2.67 -3.96
CA LYS A 63 -12.78 -3.53 -2.86
C LYS A 63 -12.07 -2.73 -1.76
N PHE A 64 -11.10 -1.91 -2.13
CA PHE A 64 -10.41 -1.05 -1.19
C PHE A 64 -9.87 0.22 -1.86
N LEU A 65 -9.70 1.26 -1.07
CA LEU A 65 -8.99 2.49 -1.38
C LEU A 65 -8.15 2.87 -0.17
N TYR A 66 -6.84 2.90 -0.35
CA TYR A 66 -5.87 3.29 0.67
C TYR A 66 -5.03 4.46 0.18
N ALA A 67 -4.70 5.37 1.08
CA ALA A 67 -3.76 6.45 0.82
C ALA A 67 -2.43 6.16 1.53
N TYR A 68 -1.34 6.26 0.79
CA TYR A 68 0.01 6.05 1.31
C TYR A 68 0.88 7.29 1.11
N GLU A 69 1.70 7.58 2.10
CA GLU A 69 2.76 8.57 2.02
C GLU A 69 4.04 8.00 2.64
N ASN A 70 5.14 8.00 1.87
CA ASN A 70 6.45 7.50 2.31
C ASN A 70 6.42 6.06 2.90
N GLY A 71 5.58 5.17 2.36
CA GLY A 71 5.48 3.77 2.76
C GLY A 71 4.53 3.50 3.92
N VAL A 72 3.81 4.50 4.43
CA VAL A 72 2.85 4.33 5.52
C VAL A 72 1.47 4.82 5.12
N LEU A 73 0.43 4.25 5.73
CA LEU A 73 -0.94 4.73 5.55
C LEU A 73 -1.08 6.15 6.11
N GLU A 74 -1.67 7.04 5.31
CA GLU A 74 -1.92 8.44 5.67
C GLU A 74 -3.28 8.88 5.14
N GLY A 75 -4.13 9.41 6.02
CA GLY A 75 -5.48 9.86 5.67
C GLY A 75 -6.54 8.77 5.75
N GLU A 76 -7.64 8.98 5.04
CA GLU A 76 -8.79 8.07 5.04
C GLU A 76 -8.56 6.86 4.15
N THR A 77 -8.94 5.69 4.65
CA THR A 77 -9.00 4.42 3.92
C THR A 77 -10.44 3.92 3.87
N GLN A 78 -10.79 3.24 2.80
CA GLN A 78 -12.13 2.69 2.60
C GLN A 78 -12.04 1.26 2.09
N GLU A 79 -12.94 0.41 2.58
CA GLU A 79 -13.06 -0.98 2.17
C GLU A 79 -14.54 -1.34 1.94
N TRP A 80 -14.81 -2.22 0.97
CA TRP A 80 -16.16 -2.63 0.59
C TRP A 80 -16.28 -4.15 0.53
N TYR A 81 -17.44 -4.65 0.88
CA TYR A 81 -17.86 -6.00 0.55
C TYR A 81 -18.05 -6.16 -0.96
N ALA A 82 -18.04 -7.40 -1.45
CA ALA A 82 -18.31 -7.70 -2.86
C ALA A 82 -19.72 -7.26 -3.31
N SER A 83 -20.66 -7.14 -2.38
CA SER A 83 -22.01 -6.59 -2.62
C SER A 83 -22.03 -5.10 -2.94
N GLY A 84 -20.92 -4.36 -2.72
CA GLY A 84 -20.85 -2.92 -2.82
C GLY A 84 -21.15 -2.17 -1.51
N GLN A 85 -21.64 -2.88 -0.48
CA GLN A 85 -21.82 -2.32 0.86
C GLN A 85 -20.47 -1.92 1.45
N ILE A 86 -20.38 -0.72 2.02
CA ILE A 86 -19.18 -0.30 2.75
C ILE A 86 -18.93 -1.24 3.92
N TYR A 87 -17.68 -1.69 4.07
CA TYR A 87 -17.23 -2.51 5.18
C TYR A 87 -16.55 -1.68 6.25
N ARG A 88 -15.62 -0.80 5.85
CA ARG A 88 -14.83 -0.03 6.80
C ARG A 88 -14.45 1.34 6.22
N VAL A 89 -14.49 2.35 7.07
CA VAL A 89 -13.85 3.65 6.87
C VAL A 89 -12.93 3.88 8.05
N ALA A 90 -11.66 4.06 7.79
CA ALA A 90 -10.64 4.24 8.81
C ALA A 90 -9.74 5.42 8.46
N ASN A 91 -9.29 6.14 9.48
CA ASN A 91 -8.36 7.25 9.32
C ASN A 91 -7.03 6.89 9.94
N TYR A 92 -5.96 7.26 9.24
CA TYR A 92 -4.57 6.99 9.63
C TYR A 92 -3.75 8.27 9.62
N ARG A 93 -2.79 8.33 10.53
CA ARG A 93 -1.74 9.33 10.59
C ARG A 93 -0.43 8.62 10.88
N HIS A 94 0.57 8.80 10.01
CA HIS A 94 1.88 8.13 10.13
C HIS A 94 1.78 6.61 10.35
N GLY A 95 0.86 5.94 9.66
CA GLY A 95 0.66 4.50 9.73
C GLY A 95 -0.14 4.00 10.95
N GLN A 96 -0.59 4.88 11.83
CA GLN A 96 -1.37 4.54 13.01
C GLN A 96 -2.81 5.06 12.87
N GLU A 97 -3.77 4.30 13.43
CA GLU A 97 -5.15 4.78 13.49
C GLU A 97 -5.22 6.10 14.27
N GLU A 98 -5.83 7.11 13.67
CA GLU A 98 -6.07 8.42 14.27
C GLU A 98 -7.37 9.00 13.73
N GLY A 99 -8.21 9.54 14.60
CA GLY A 99 -9.51 10.09 14.22
C GLY A 99 -10.63 9.04 14.12
N PRO A 100 -11.70 9.35 13.37
CA PRO A 100 -12.88 8.49 13.28
C PRO A 100 -12.61 7.15 12.61
N GLN A 101 -13.15 6.08 13.20
CA GLN A 101 -13.09 4.71 12.71
C GLN A 101 -14.52 4.14 12.70
N ARG A 102 -14.95 3.58 11.57
CA ARG A 102 -16.28 2.98 11.43
C ARG A 102 -16.20 1.66 10.69
N MET A 103 -17.01 0.71 11.12
CA MET A 103 -17.16 -0.60 10.49
C MET A 103 -18.63 -0.98 10.41
N TRP A 104 -19.00 -1.63 9.32
CA TRP A 104 -20.36 -2.11 9.08
C TRP A 104 -20.35 -3.60 8.75
N ASP A 105 -21.42 -4.27 9.11
CA ASP A 105 -21.69 -5.63 8.66
C ASP A 105 -22.19 -5.63 7.20
N ALA A 106 -22.25 -6.82 6.59
CA ALA A 106 -22.63 -6.97 5.19
C ALA A 106 -24.08 -6.52 4.90
N ASP A 107 -24.94 -6.50 5.92
CA ASP A 107 -26.32 -5.99 5.86
C ASP A 107 -26.42 -4.46 6.03
N GLY A 108 -25.28 -3.77 6.23
CA GLY A 108 -25.22 -2.32 6.43
C GLY A 108 -25.40 -1.88 7.89
N THR A 109 -25.55 -2.80 8.82
CA THR A 109 -25.64 -2.48 10.25
C THR A 109 -24.28 -1.96 10.77
N LEU A 110 -24.29 -0.84 11.49
CA LEU A 110 -23.08 -0.27 12.08
C LEU A 110 -22.56 -1.18 13.19
N ARG A 111 -21.43 -1.81 12.96
CA ARG A 111 -20.77 -2.74 13.89
C ARG A 111 -19.93 -2.03 14.93
N ALA A 112 -19.17 -1.02 14.51
CA ALA A 112 -18.30 -0.26 15.39
C ALA A 112 -18.20 1.19 14.93
N SER A 113 -18.18 2.09 15.88
CA SER A 113 -17.92 3.52 15.66
C SER A 113 -17.12 4.04 16.85
N TYR A 114 -15.87 4.38 16.62
CA TYR A 114 -14.99 4.92 17.64
C TYR A 114 -14.05 5.97 17.05
N GLU A 115 -13.48 6.77 17.89
CA GLU A 115 -12.45 7.74 17.54
C GLU A 115 -11.15 7.37 18.25
N VAL A 116 -10.04 7.44 17.52
CA VAL A 116 -8.70 7.28 18.09
C VAL A 116 -8.10 8.66 18.30
N ARG A 117 -7.67 8.93 19.52
CA ARG A 117 -6.93 10.15 19.92
C ARG A 117 -5.77 9.73 20.80
N ASP A 118 -4.57 10.15 20.46
CA ASP A 118 -3.34 9.83 21.23
C ASP A 118 -3.22 8.31 21.51
N GLY A 119 -3.51 7.47 20.52
CA GLY A 119 -3.45 6.01 20.61
C GLY A 119 -4.55 5.37 21.47
N ARG A 120 -5.52 6.13 21.96
CA ARG A 120 -6.65 5.63 22.77
C ARG A 120 -7.94 5.65 21.96
N ARG A 121 -8.79 4.64 22.17
CA ARG A 121 -10.07 4.49 21.48
C ARG A 121 -11.21 5.00 22.38
N TYR A 122 -12.09 5.82 21.79
CA TYR A 122 -13.26 6.40 22.43
C TYR A 122 -14.49 6.11 21.58
N GLY A 123 -15.55 5.55 22.16
CA GLY A 123 -16.79 5.23 21.45
C GLY A 123 -17.19 3.77 21.53
N THR A 124 -18.09 3.35 20.66
CA THR A 124 -18.68 2.00 20.66
C THR A 124 -17.81 1.06 19.84
N ILE A 125 -17.22 0.07 20.47
CA ILE A 125 -16.48 -1.02 19.85
C ILE A 125 -17.33 -2.27 20.01
N GLY A 126 -18.06 -2.63 18.96
CA GLY A 126 -19.00 -3.75 18.95
C GLY A 126 -20.37 -3.42 19.56
N ALA A 127 -21.38 -3.51 18.75
CA ALA A 127 -22.76 -3.51 19.22
C ALA A 127 -23.12 -4.92 19.69
N LEU A 128 -22.54 -5.37 20.80
CA LEU A 128 -23.22 -6.38 21.60
C LEU A 128 -24.20 -5.61 22.45
N GLY A 129 -25.45 -5.57 22.00
CA GLY A 129 -26.55 -5.08 22.80
C GLY A 129 -26.56 -5.82 24.13
N CYS A 130 -26.11 -5.16 25.18
CA CYS A 130 -26.62 -5.47 26.51
C CYS A 130 -28.10 -5.11 26.45
N THR A 131 -28.95 -6.09 26.20
CA THR A 131 -30.34 -6.00 26.59
C THR A 131 -30.34 -6.06 28.14
N PRO A 132 -30.69 -4.99 28.85
CA PRO A 132 -30.94 -5.10 30.27
C PRO A 132 -32.13 -6.05 30.44
N LYS A 133 -31.93 -7.07 31.28
CA LYS A 133 -33.04 -7.88 31.77
C LYS A 133 -33.89 -7.07 32.75
#